data_7d8702d4d8692f0b3d4b2ad65e58be75
#
_entry.id   7d8702d4d8692f0b3d4b2ad65e58be75
#
_cell.length_a   1.000
_cell.length_b   1.000
_cell.length_c   1.000
_cell.angle_alpha   90.00
_cell.angle_beta   90.00
_cell.angle_gamma   90.00
#
_symmetry.space_group_name_H-M   'P 1'
#
loop_
_entity.id
_entity.type
_entity.pdbx_description
1 polymer ?
#
loop_
_entity_poly.entity_id
_entity_poly.type
_entity_poly.pdbx_seq_one_letter_code
_entity_poly.pdbx_strand_id
1 'polypeptide(L)'
;GGILANNTFRGDFLYNNLQIETNVIQAAKETGVNKLIFLGSSCIYPKEAAQPIKEESLLTGLLEPTNEPYAVAKIAGIKLCESFYAQHGCNFYPLMPCNLYGINDNFNLKTSHVLPALLRKFHEAKEKGSPVVEIWGSGTPRREFLFVDDLASAIAHCLEKINASDIYDLGISQLNIGSGKDITIKEL
;
A
#
# COMPACT_ATOMS: atom_id res chain seq x y z
N GLY A 1 -6.79 5.50 4.40
CA GLY A 1 -6.85 6.38 5.58
C GLY A 1 -5.59 6.28 6.43
N GLY A 2 -5.25 7.37 7.13
CA GLY A 2 -4.10 7.41 8.01
C GLY A 2 -4.21 6.48 9.25
N ILE A 3 -3.18 6.47 10.09
CA ILE A 3 -3.07 5.60 11.28
C ILE A 3 -4.28 5.74 12.21
N LEU A 4 -4.74 6.97 12.46
CA LEU A 4 -5.89 7.22 13.34
C LEU A 4 -7.16 6.54 12.83
N ALA A 5 -7.46 6.67 11.54
CA ALA A 5 -8.64 6.05 10.94
C ALA A 5 -8.58 4.52 11.00
N ASN A 6 -7.42 3.93 10.64
CA ASN A 6 -7.21 2.48 10.72
C ASN A 6 -7.40 1.94 12.14
N ASN A 7 -6.85 2.64 13.13
CA ASN A 7 -6.95 2.21 14.52
C ASN A 7 -8.35 2.42 15.12
N THR A 8 -9.13 3.37 14.59
CA THR A 8 -10.51 3.66 15.06
C THR A 8 -11.54 2.72 14.43
N PHE A 9 -11.45 2.49 13.12
CA PHE A 9 -12.44 1.73 12.34
C PHE A 9 -11.93 0.33 11.94
N ARG A 10 -11.31 -0.38 12.88
CA ARG A 10 -10.61 -1.65 12.65
C ARG A 10 -11.48 -2.71 11.94
N GLY A 11 -12.70 -2.91 12.43
CA GLY A 11 -13.64 -3.88 11.86
C GLY A 11 -14.09 -3.50 10.45
N ASP A 12 -14.42 -2.23 10.23
CA ASP A 12 -14.84 -1.74 8.91
C ASP A 12 -13.72 -1.83 7.88
N PHE A 13 -12.48 -1.50 8.26
CA PHE A 13 -11.32 -1.65 7.38
C PHE A 13 -11.09 -3.12 6.99
N LEU A 14 -11.18 -4.04 7.93
CA LEU A 14 -11.03 -5.47 7.65
C LEU A 14 -12.17 -5.95 6.73
N TYR A 15 -13.41 -5.76 7.16
CA TYR A 15 -14.58 -6.30 6.47
C TYR A 15 -14.73 -5.74 5.05
N ASN A 16 -14.70 -4.41 4.91
CA ASN A 16 -14.93 -3.78 3.62
C ASN A 16 -13.83 -4.12 2.60
N ASN A 17 -12.56 -4.15 3.02
CA ASN A 17 -11.48 -4.55 2.11
C ASN A 17 -11.62 -6.02 1.70
N LEU A 18 -11.88 -6.94 2.63
CA LEU A 18 -12.12 -8.35 2.30
C LEU A 18 -13.28 -8.51 1.31
N GLN A 19 -14.41 -7.83 1.53
CA GLN A 19 -15.57 -7.90 0.62
C GLN A 19 -15.23 -7.38 -0.77
N ILE A 20 -14.57 -6.23 -0.87
CA ILE A 20 -14.22 -5.62 -2.17
C ILE A 20 -13.25 -6.53 -2.92
N GLU A 21 -12.15 -6.93 -2.30
CA GLU A 21 -11.10 -7.67 -3.00
C GLU A 21 -11.53 -9.10 -3.36
N THR A 22 -12.22 -9.81 -2.46
CA THR A 22 -12.71 -11.16 -2.76
C THR A 22 -13.74 -11.14 -3.88
N ASN A 23 -14.69 -10.19 -3.87
CA ASN A 23 -15.70 -10.07 -4.90
C ASN A 23 -15.09 -9.71 -6.27
N VAL A 24 -14.16 -8.74 -6.30
CA VAL A 24 -13.53 -8.31 -7.56
C VAL A 24 -12.65 -9.42 -8.15
N ILE A 25 -11.81 -10.06 -7.34
CA ILE A 25 -10.91 -11.13 -7.80
C ILE A 25 -11.72 -12.35 -8.25
N GLN A 26 -12.78 -12.73 -7.51
CA GLN A 26 -13.67 -13.83 -7.89
C GLN A 26 -14.42 -13.52 -9.19
N ALA A 27 -15.01 -12.34 -9.31
CA ALA A 27 -15.71 -11.92 -10.52
C ALA A 27 -14.77 -11.89 -11.75
N ALA A 28 -13.53 -11.43 -11.58
CA ALA A 28 -12.54 -11.43 -12.65
C ALA A 28 -12.24 -12.86 -13.13
N LYS A 29 -12.12 -13.82 -12.22
CA LYS A 29 -11.97 -15.24 -12.59
C LYS A 29 -13.20 -15.79 -13.32
N GLU A 30 -14.41 -15.52 -12.79
CA GLU A 30 -15.67 -16.06 -13.37
C GLU A 30 -15.96 -15.49 -14.76
N THR A 31 -15.60 -14.24 -15.01
CA THR A 31 -15.80 -13.56 -16.30
C THR A 31 -14.64 -13.75 -17.28
N GLY A 32 -13.62 -14.51 -16.90
CA GLY A 32 -12.48 -14.81 -17.77
C GLY A 32 -11.57 -13.61 -18.07
N VAL A 33 -11.39 -12.72 -17.09
CA VAL A 33 -10.44 -11.60 -17.24
C VAL A 33 -9.04 -12.14 -17.50
N ASN A 34 -8.41 -11.72 -18.59
CA ASN A 34 -7.11 -12.24 -19.03
C ASN A 34 -5.97 -11.92 -18.08
N LYS A 35 -5.99 -10.74 -17.43
CA LYS A 35 -4.96 -10.30 -16.51
C LYS A 35 -5.55 -9.36 -15.47
N LEU A 36 -5.17 -9.53 -14.19
CA LEU A 36 -5.58 -8.66 -13.11
C LEU A 36 -4.37 -8.31 -12.24
N ILE A 37 -4.21 -7.02 -11.97
CA ILE A 37 -3.26 -6.53 -10.98
C ILE A 37 -4.03 -6.12 -9.73
N PHE A 38 -3.69 -6.75 -8.59
CA PHE A 38 -4.23 -6.41 -7.29
C PHE A 38 -3.29 -5.44 -6.58
N LEU A 39 -3.79 -4.26 -6.18
CA LEU A 39 -3.00 -3.30 -5.42
C LEU A 39 -3.09 -3.60 -3.93
N GLY A 40 -1.98 -4.07 -3.38
CA GLY A 40 -1.80 -4.23 -1.95
C GLY A 40 -1.27 -2.96 -1.28
N SER A 41 -0.50 -3.15 -0.22
CA SER A 41 0.12 -2.05 0.54
C SER A 41 1.34 -2.56 1.29
N SER A 42 2.36 -1.74 1.47
CA SER A 42 3.56 -2.08 2.24
C SER A 42 3.31 -2.44 3.72
N CYS A 43 2.12 -2.15 4.25
CA CYS A 43 1.73 -2.54 5.61
C CYS A 43 1.56 -4.06 5.83
N ILE A 44 1.60 -4.86 4.77
CA ILE A 44 1.57 -6.33 4.83
C ILE A 44 2.84 -6.93 5.43
N TYR A 45 3.92 -6.17 5.42
CA TYR A 45 5.20 -6.64 5.95
C TYR A 45 5.29 -6.53 7.46
N PRO A 46 6.07 -7.40 8.11
CA PRO A 46 6.30 -7.32 9.55
C PRO A 46 6.81 -5.95 9.96
N LYS A 47 6.36 -5.49 11.13
CA LYS A 47 6.81 -4.22 11.72
C LYS A 47 8.33 -4.11 11.82
N GLU A 48 8.99 -5.20 12.19
CA GLU A 48 10.43 -5.29 12.40
C GLU A 48 11.16 -5.92 11.18
N ALA A 49 10.57 -5.85 9.98
CA ALA A 49 11.21 -6.35 8.77
C ALA A 49 12.53 -5.61 8.50
N ALA A 50 13.55 -6.35 8.05
CA ALA A 50 14.82 -5.77 7.65
C ALA A 50 14.64 -4.77 6.49
N GLN A 51 15.44 -3.71 6.51
CA GLN A 51 15.43 -2.68 5.46
C GLN A 51 16.65 -2.81 4.55
N PRO A 52 16.49 -2.69 3.22
CA PRO A 52 15.22 -2.54 2.48
C PRO A 52 14.35 -3.79 2.57
N ILE A 53 13.03 -3.60 2.62
CA ILE A 53 12.07 -4.71 2.75
C ILE A 53 12.04 -5.50 1.43
N LYS A 54 12.23 -6.81 1.54
CA LYS A 54 12.13 -7.74 0.41
C LYS A 54 10.78 -8.45 0.39
N GLU A 55 10.38 -8.93 -0.77
CA GLU A 55 9.12 -9.64 -0.99
C GLU A 55 8.99 -10.87 -0.09
N GLU A 56 10.07 -11.59 0.17
CA GLU A 56 10.12 -12.81 1.00
C GLU A 56 9.83 -12.51 2.48
N SER A 57 9.82 -11.24 2.89
CA SER A 57 9.47 -10.84 4.27
C SER A 57 7.98 -10.99 4.59
N LEU A 58 7.13 -11.28 3.59
CA LEU A 58 5.71 -11.51 3.82
C LEU A 58 5.48 -12.67 4.79
N LEU A 59 4.68 -12.43 5.84
CA LEU A 59 4.30 -13.43 6.88
C LEU A 59 5.47 -13.97 7.73
N THR A 60 6.60 -13.27 7.80
CA THR A 60 7.76 -13.70 8.62
C THR A 60 7.76 -13.15 10.04
N GLY A 61 6.77 -12.32 10.40
CA GLY A 61 6.68 -11.73 11.75
C GLY A 61 5.37 -10.98 11.98
N LEU A 62 5.27 -10.32 13.14
CA LEU A 62 4.08 -9.59 13.56
C LEU A 62 3.91 -8.29 12.77
N LEU A 63 2.67 -7.99 12.42
CA LEU A 63 2.27 -6.76 11.74
C LEU A 63 2.26 -5.56 12.69
N GLU A 64 2.23 -4.33 12.14
CA GLU A 64 2.01 -3.11 12.93
C GLU A 64 0.58 -3.12 13.52
N PRO A 65 0.41 -3.13 14.87
CA PRO A 65 -0.90 -3.32 15.49
C PRO A 65 -1.95 -2.28 15.11
N THR A 66 -1.54 -1.05 14.77
CA THR A 66 -2.47 0.05 14.47
C THR A 66 -3.20 -0.11 13.15
N ASN A 67 -2.65 -0.86 12.19
CA ASN A 67 -3.24 -1.12 10.89
C ASN A 67 -3.34 -2.61 10.54
N GLU A 68 -3.09 -3.48 11.50
CA GLU A 68 -3.12 -4.94 11.32
C GLU A 68 -4.38 -5.46 10.62
N PRO A 69 -5.62 -5.03 10.98
CA PRO A 69 -6.82 -5.51 10.28
C PRO A 69 -6.83 -5.21 8.78
N TYR A 70 -6.39 -4.02 8.39
CA TYR A 70 -6.24 -3.67 6.98
C TYR A 70 -5.14 -4.50 6.30
N ALA A 71 -4.01 -4.69 6.96
CA ALA A 71 -2.91 -5.50 6.45
C ALA A 71 -3.33 -6.95 6.25
N VAL A 72 -4.07 -7.53 7.20
CA VAL A 72 -4.63 -8.90 7.07
C VAL A 72 -5.55 -9.02 5.86
N ALA A 73 -6.44 -8.05 5.64
CA ALA A 73 -7.26 -8.05 4.42
C ALA A 73 -6.37 -8.06 3.17
N LYS A 74 -5.39 -7.15 3.06
CA LYS A 74 -4.49 -7.10 1.91
C LYS A 74 -3.68 -8.38 1.70
N ILE A 75 -3.24 -9.04 2.77
CA ILE A 75 -2.59 -10.35 2.70
C ILE A 75 -3.55 -11.41 2.15
N ALA A 76 -4.82 -11.38 2.55
CA ALA A 76 -5.83 -12.32 2.02
C ALA A 76 -6.00 -12.16 0.51
N GLY A 77 -6.08 -10.92 0.00
CA GLY A 77 -6.14 -10.65 -1.45
C GLY A 77 -4.91 -11.12 -2.22
N ILE A 78 -3.71 -10.93 -1.64
CA ILE A 78 -2.45 -11.47 -2.20
C ILE A 78 -2.52 -12.98 -2.33
N LYS A 79 -2.87 -13.67 -1.25
CA LYS A 79 -2.96 -15.14 -1.22
C LYS A 79 -4.10 -15.69 -2.09
N LEU A 80 -5.16 -14.91 -2.30
CA LEU A 80 -6.22 -15.28 -3.24
C LEU A 80 -5.73 -15.24 -4.69
N CYS A 81 -4.99 -14.20 -5.09
CA CYS A 81 -4.37 -14.14 -6.43
C CYS A 81 -3.41 -15.30 -6.67
N GLU A 82 -2.50 -15.56 -5.72
CA GLU A 82 -1.55 -16.68 -5.78
C GLU A 82 -2.26 -18.05 -5.88
N SER A 83 -3.30 -18.25 -5.07
CA SER A 83 -4.08 -19.49 -5.06
C SER A 83 -4.84 -19.69 -6.37
N PHE A 84 -5.40 -18.62 -6.95
CA PHE A 84 -6.08 -18.70 -8.25
C PHE A 84 -5.12 -18.93 -9.40
N TYR A 85 -3.91 -18.41 -9.34
CA TYR A 85 -2.85 -18.79 -10.28
C TYR A 85 -2.54 -20.28 -10.17
N ALA A 86 -2.23 -20.76 -8.98
CA ALA A 86 -1.86 -22.17 -8.76
C ALA A 86 -2.96 -23.16 -9.12
N GLN A 87 -4.23 -22.86 -8.81
CA GLN A 87 -5.35 -23.77 -9.01
C GLN A 87 -6.01 -23.67 -10.38
N HIS A 88 -6.07 -22.44 -10.95
CA HIS A 88 -6.88 -22.15 -12.13
C HIS A 88 -6.08 -21.55 -13.29
N GLY A 89 -4.78 -21.29 -13.11
CA GLY A 89 -3.93 -20.65 -14.12
C GLY A 89 -4.29 -19.17 -14.37
N CYS A 90 -4.99 -18.51 -13.43
CA CYS A 90 -5.36 -17.11 -13.57
C CYS A 90 -4.12 -16.21 -13.60
N ASN A 91 -3.98 -15.35 -14.60
CA ASN A 91 -2.87 -14.38 -14.69
C ASN A 91 -3.12 -13.18 -13.78
N PHE A 92 -3.27 -13.44 -12.47
CA PHE A 92 -3.55 -12.47 -11.42
C PHE A 92 -2.35 -12.37 -10.49
N TYR A 93 -1.89 -11.13 -10.24
CA TYR A 93 -0.75 -10.93 -9.34
C TYR A 93 -0.82 -9.58 -8.64
N PRO A 94 -0.25 -9.48 -7.42
CA PRO A 94 -0.30 -8.26 -6.63
C PRO A 94 0.93 -7.38 -6.82
N LEU A 95 0.71 -6.05 -6.79
CA LEU A 95 1.76 -5.05 -6.65
C LEU A 95 1.67 -4.36 -5.28
N MET A 96 2.83 -4.14 -4.65
CA MET A 96 2.95 -3.49 -3.33
C MET A 96 3.56 -2.10 -3.50
N PRO A 97 2.73 -1.06 -3.74
CA PRO A 97 3.26 0.30 -3.78
C PRO A 97 3.69 0.77 -2.39
N CYS A 98 4.73 1.59 -2.33
CA CYS A 98 5.10 2.34 -1.14
C CYS A 98 4.11 3.48 -0.86
N ASN A 99 4.45 4.49 -0.04
CA ASN A 99 3.52 5.58 0.26
C ASN A 99 3.31 6.48 -0.95
N LEU A 100 2.08 6.56 -1.40
CA LEU A 100 1.70 7.36 -2.56
C LEU A 100 1.39 8.81 -2.17
N TYR A 101 1.66 9.72 -3.08
CA TYR A 101 1.25 11.11 -3.01
C TYR A 101 0.92 11.65 -4.39
N GLY A 102 0.11 12.69 -4.47
CA GLY A 102 -0.22 13.32 -5.76
C GLY A 102 -1.35 14.33 -5.68
N ILE A 103 -1.74 14.82 -6.85
CA ILE A 103 -2.86 15.75 -7.03
C ILE A 103 -4.15 15.02 -6.64
N ASN A 104 -5.09 15.73 -5.99
CA ASN A 104 -6.35 15.21 -5.50
C ASN A 104 -6.24 14.22 -4.32
N ASP A 105 -5.12 14.21 -3.60
CA ASP A 105 -4.99 13.42 -2.37
C ASP A 105 -5.96 13.90 -1.28
N ASN A 106 -6.08 13.12 -0.21
CA ASN A 106 -6.86 13.49 0.97
C ASN A 106 -6.06 14.44 1.87
N PHE A 107 -6.41 15.72 1.91
CA PHE A 107 -5.78 16.73 2.75
C PHE A 107 -6.47 16.94 4.11
N ASN A 108 -7.38 16.07 4.54
CA ASN A 108 -8.02 16.17 5.84
C ASN A 108 -7.03 15.87 6.97
N LEU A 109 -6.80 16.82 7.89
CA LEU A 109 -5.78 16.71 8.94
C LEU A 109 -5.97 15.53 9.91
N LYS A 110 -7.17 14.95 10.00
CA LYS A 110 -7.47 13.79 10.88
C LYS A 110 -7.35 12.45 10.17
N THR A 111 -7.55 12.41 8.85
CA THR A 111 -7.66 11.15 8.10
C THR A 111 -6.63 10.97 7.00
N SER A 112 -5.88 12.04 6.65
CA SER A 112 -4.85 11.99 5.61
C SER A 112 -3.59 11.26 6.05
N HIS A 113 -2.77 10.89 5.06
CA HIS A 113 -1.39 10.45 5.26
C HIS A 113 -0.47 11.63 5.59
N VAL A 114 0.76 11.34 6.00
CA VAL A 114 1.71 12.35 6.53
C VAL A 114 2.03 13.45 5.53
N LEU A 115 2.33 13.13 4.27
CA LEU A 115 2.75 14.12 3.27
C LEU A 115 1.64 15.14 2.99
N PRO A 116 0.40 14.75 2.59
CA PRO A 116 -0.68 15.73 2.39
C PRO A 116 -1.06 16.48 3.68
N ALA A 117 -0.96 15.85 4.86
CA ALA A 117 -1.19 16.53 6.13
C ALA A 117 -0.16 17.64 6.36
N LEU A 118 1.13 17.39 6.12
CA LEU A 118 2.19 18.38 6.26
C LEU A 118 2.02 19.51 5.24
N LEU A 119 1.79 19.21 3.97
CA LEU A 119 1.52 20.22 2.94
C LEU A 119 0.41 21.19 3.39
N ARG A 120 -0.71 20.66 3.87
CA ARG A 120 -1.81 21.48 4.36
C ARG A 120 -1.43 22.29 5.58
N LYS A 121 -0.75 21.71 6.57
CA LYS A 121 -0.31 22.40 7.78
C LYS A 121 0.62 23.57 7.46
N PHE A 122 1.61 23.35 6.58
CA PHE A 122 2.54 24.42 6.17
C PHE A 122 1.84 25.52 5.38
N HIS A 123 0.93 25.16 4.48
CA HIS A 123 0.13 26.13 3.73
C HIS A 123 -0.72 27.00 4.68
N GLU A 124 -1.49 26.37 5.59
CA GLU A 124 -2.33 27.10 6.54
C GLU A 124 -1.51 27.97 7.51
N ALA A 125 -0.34 27.52 7.95
CA ALA A 125 0.56 28.29 8.79
C ALA A 125 1.08 29.54 8.05
N LYS A 126 1.47 29.40 6.78
CA LYS A 126 1.88 30.51 5.93
C LYS A 126 0.76 31.55 5.77
N GLU A 127 -0.45 31.13 5.43
CA GLU A 127 -1.62 32.01 5.26
C GLU A 127 -1.97 32.77 6.56
N LYS A 128 -1.79 32.13 7.72
CA LYS A 128 -2.09 32.73 9.04
C LYS A 128 -0.91 33.50 9.63
N GLY A 129 0.25 33.51 8.97
CA GLY A 129 1.48 34.10 9.52
C GLY A 129 1.98 33.39 10.79
N SER A 130 1.66 32.12 10.98
CA SER A 130 2.11 31.34 12.13
C SER A 130 3.60 31.04 12.03
N PRO A 131 4.41 31.33 13.07
CA PRO A 131 5.85 31.05 13.05
C PRO A 131 6.18 29.56 13.29
N VAL A 132 5.20 28.75 13.65
CA VAL A 132 5.40 27.36 14.06
C VAL A 132 4.37 26.44 13.41
N VAL A 133 4.82 25.25 12.96
CA VAL A 133 3.99 24.15 12.52
C VAL A 133 4.24 22.95 13.42
N GLU A 134 3.19 22.41 14.03
CA GLU A 134 3.28 21.21 14.87
C GLU A 134 3.36 19.94 13.99
N ILE A 135 4.42 19.15 14.19
CA ILE A 135 4.64 17.85 13.59
C ILE A 135 4.43 16.78 14.66
N TRP A 136 3.66 15.75 14.36
CA TRP A 136 3.40 14.67 15.30
C TRP A 136 4.58 13.68 15.38
N GLY A 137 4.93 13.28 16.61
CA GLY A 137 6.00 12.32 16.88
C GLY A 137 7.40 12.93 16.80
N SER A 138 8.41 12.06 16.76
CA SER A 138 9.83 12.45 16.78
C SER A 138 10.35 12.96 15.43
N GLY A 139 9.65 12.68 14.33
CA GLY A 139 10.16 12.93 12.98
C GLY A 139 11.23 11.93 12.50
N THR A 140 11.64 10.98 13.34
CA THR A 140 12.69 10.00 12.99
C THR A 140 12.22 8.83 12.10
N PRO A 141 10.94 8.39 12.09
CA PRO A 141 10.50 7.34 11.19
C PRO A 141 10.81 7.68 9.74
N ARG A 142 11.30 6.67 9.01
CA ARG A 142 11.62 6.80 7.58
C ARG A 142 10.45 6.30 6.73
N ARG A 143 10.23 6.93 5.58
CA ARG A 143 9.21 6.52 4.61
C ARG A 143 9.74 6.72 3.21
N GLU A 144 9.38 5.78 2.35
CA GLU A 144 9.53 5.89 0.92
C GLU A 144 8.26 6.48 0.32
N PHE A 145 8.41 7.43 -0.61
CA PHE A 145 7.29 8.09 -1.29
C PHE A 145 7.39 7.90 -2.80
N LEU A 146 6.26 7.64 -3.43
CA LEU A 146 6.13 7.48 -4.88
C LEU A 146 5.01 8.39 -5.40
N PHE A 147 5.31 9.15 -6.46
CA PHE A 147 4.30 9.97 -7.11
C PHE A 147 3.26 9.09 -7.81
N VAL A 148 1.99 9.46 -7.72
CA VAL A 148 0.89 8.61 -8.19
C VAL A 148 0.93 8.33 -9.69
N ASP A 149 1.42 9.29 -10.50
CA ASP A 149 1.53 9.10 -11.96
C ASP A 149 2.68 8.13 -12.30
N ASP A 150 3.74 8.09 -11.49
CA ASP A 150 4.82 7.10 -11.65
C ASP A 150 4.29 5.69 -11.32
N LEU A 151 3.46 5.56 -10.29
CA LEU A 151 2.77 4.28 -10.04
C LEU A 151 1.85 3.90 -11.21
N ALA A 152 1.07 4.84 -11.74
CA ALA A 152 0.18 4.58 -12.87
C ALA A 152 0.98 4.08 -14.09
N SER A 153 2.12 4.71 -14.37
CA SER A 153 3.05 4.30 -15.43
C SER A 153 3.63 2.90 -15.19
N ALA A 154 4.02 2.60 -13.94
CA ALA A 154 4.50 1.28 -13.55
C ALA A 154 3.42 0.21 -13.70
N ILE A 155 2.16 0.49 -13.32
CA ILE A 155 1.03 -0.43 -13.51
C ILE A 155 0.81 -0.71 -15.01
N ALA A 156 0.80 0.33 -15.84
CA ALA A 156 0.65 0.16 -17.30
C ALA A 156 1.76 -0.73 -17.88
N HIS A 157 3.01 -0.48 -17.47
CA HIS A 157 4.15 -1.31 -17.86
C HIS A 157 3.98 -2.77 -17.39
N CYS A 158 3.60 -2.98 -16.14
CA CYS A 158 3.36 -4.32 -15.58
C CYS A 158 2.23 -5.05 -16.33
N LEU A 159 1.12 -4.36 -16.64
CA LEU A 159 0.03 -4.93 -17.44
C LEU A 159 0.50 -5.42 -18.82
N GLU A 160 1.42 -4.70 -19.45
CA GLU A 160 1.93 -5.06 -20.78
C GLU A 160 3.01 -6.15 -20.73
N LYS A 161 3.94 -6.10 -19.78
CA LYS A 161 5.21 -6.84 -19.82
C LYS A 161 5.32 -7.96 -18.81
N ILE A 162 4.57 -7.96 -17.71
CA ILE A 162 4.71 -8.92 -16.61
C ILE A 162 3.51 -9.84 -16.55
N ASN A 163 3.72 -11.11 -16.33
CA ASN A 163 2.68 -12.11 -16.06
C ASN A 163 2.83 -12.68 -14.65
N ALA A 164 1.80 -13.33 -14.16
CA ALA A 164 1.80 -13.97 -12.84
C ALA A 164 2.94 -14.99 -12.69
N SER A 165 3.27 -15.74 -13.75
CA SER A 165 4.40 -16.67 -13.79
C SER A 165 5.74 -15.98 -13.50
N ASP A 166 5.97 -14.78 -14.03
CA ASP A 166 7.22 -14.04 -13.82
C ASP A 166 7.47 -13.69 -12.35
N ILE A 167 6.43 -13.70 -11.52
CA ILE A 167 6.48 -13.44 -10.09
C ILE A 167 6.50 -14.74 -9.29
N TYR A 168 5.54 -15.62 -9.53
CA TYR A 168 5.38 -16.84 -8.73
C TYR A 168 6.48 -17.87 -8.99
N ASP A 169 7.04 -17.93 -10.18
CA ASP A 169 8.19 -18.81 -10.51
C ASP A 169 9.50 -18.36 -9.81
N LEU A 170 9.55 -17.10 -9.33
CA LEU A 170 10.62 -16.61 -8.44
C LEU A 170 10.40 -17.00 -6.96
N GLY A 171 9.27 -17.63 -6.62
CA GLY A 171 8.93 -18.01 -5.26
C GLY A 171 8.45 -16.85 -4.39
N ILE A 172 8.03 -15.73 -4.97
CA ILE A 172 7.47 -14.58 -4.26
C ILE A 172 5.98 -14.44 -4.55
N SER A 173 5.22 -13.90 -3.59
CA SER A 173 3.74 -13.79 -3.72
C SER A 173 3.29 -12.45 -4.30
N GLN A 174 4.16 -11.46 -4.39
CA GLN A 174 3.88 -10.08 -4.81
C GLN A 174 5.14 -9.40 -5.34
N LEU A 175 4.99 -8.25 -5.98
CA LEU A 175 6.10 -7.42 -6.47
C LEU A 175 6.05 -6.03 -5.81
N ASN A 176 7.16 -5.60 -5.21
CA ASN A 176 7.29 -4.27 -4.63
C ASN A 176 7.46 -3.20 -5.71
N ILE A 177 6.77 -2.06 -5.54
CA ILE A 177 6.89 -0.89 -6.40
C ILE A 177 7.23 0.33 -5.54
N GLY A 178 8.38 0.93 -5.79
CA GLY A 178 8.87 2.09 -5.05
C GLY A 178 9.89 2.91 -5.82
N SER A 179 10.31 4.02 -5.22
CA SER A 179 11.34 4.92 -5.77
C SER A 179 12.78 4.44 -5.47
N GLY A 180 12.93 3.50 -4.55
CA GLY A 180 14.22 3.01 -4.06
C GLY A 180 14.92 3.97 -3.09
N LYS A 181 14.23 5.03 -2.62
CA LYS A 181 14.78 6.02 -1.69
C LYS A 181 13.78 6.35 -0.59
N ASP A 182 14.24 6.30 0.64
CA ASP A 182 13.46 6.72 1.80
C ASP A 182 14.04 8.00 2.43
N ILE A 183 13.18 8.74 3.14
CA ILE A 183 13.56 9.93 3.91
C ILE A 183 12.90 9.86 5.29
N THR A 184 13.46 10.56 6.27
CA THR A 184 12.79 10.75 7.56
C THR A 184 11.63 11.73 7.42
N ILE A 185 10.64 11.64 8.32
CA ILE A 185 9.54 12.62 8.36
C ILE A 185 10.07 14.04 8.66
N LYS A 186 11.22 14.15 9.34
CA LYS A 186 11.85 15.44 9.60
C LYS A 186 12.51 16.05 8.35
N GLU A 187 13.02 15.22 7.44
CA GLU A 187 13.61 15.63 6.16
C GLU A 187 12.55 15.94 5.11
N LEU A 188 11.37 15.33 5.21
CA LEU A 188 10.21 15.56 4.35
C LEU A 188 9.70 17.00 4.46
#